data_1d9f04203de24881e138cfa7a65a1cf4
#
_entry.id   1d9f04203de24881e138cfa7a65a1cf4
#
_cell.length_a   1.000
_cell.length_b   1.000
_cell.length_c   1.000
_cell.angle_alpha   90.00
_cell.angle_beta   90.00
_cell.angle_gamma   90.00
#
_symmetry.space_group_name_H-M   'P 1'
#
loop_
_entity.id
_entity.type
_entity.pdbx_description
1 polymer ?
#
loop_
_entity_poly.entity_id
_entity_poly.type
_entity_poly.pdbx_seq_one_letter_code
_entity_poly.pdbx_strand_id
1 'polypeptide(L)'
;MNKKRIRQMDLALRRRLSDRPAADYFAPGDALLRTLETEGYMQRFAGLFSGARLRCADVLSLCRPELEVLCPGEPSEGWLAYAYDYARRLLYPEKTGAEPFAPGAVFLLSVLQVLFAAEAELLPHDPAWTFDFLTDDELAGSPSAPSYQRFLRLWRREFVYELMRLGLEVTPYRTLEHIAGVHHIAVTAARALRKSGVAVDVALVSGAAAGHDLGKFGCRPGERVPYLHYFYTDQWFRRRRMTDIGHVAANHSVWDLEPDYLSVEALLLIYADFRVKQLH
;
A
#
# COMPACT_ATOMS: atom_id res chain seq x y z
N MET A 1 25.51 4.30 -1.42
CA MET A 1 24.55 5.29 -0.86
C MET A 1 25.29 6.24 0.08
N ASN A 2 24.91 7.53 0.12
CA ASN A 2 25.56 8.56 0.93
C ASN A 2 25.25 8.37 2.43
N LYS A 3 26.24 8.57 3.34
CA LYS A 3 26.09 8.46 4.81
C LYS A 3 24.94 9.32 5.35
N LYS A 4 24.73 10.52 4.81
CA LYS A 4 23.62 11.41 5.17
C LYS A 4 22.27 10.74 4.91
N ARG A 5 22.14 10.03 3.80
CA ARG A 5 20.93 9.32 3.40
C ARG A 5 20.64 8.14 4.33
N ILE A 6 21.66 7.33 4.64
CA ILE A 6 21.53 6.23 5.60
C ILE A 6 21.02 6.74 6.96
N ARG A 7 21.58 7.83 7.46
CA ARG A 7 21.13 8.45 8.72
C ARG A 7 19.67 8.94 8.64
N GLN A 8 19.26 9.52 7.52
CA GLN A 8 17.85 9.92 7.32
C GLN A 8 16.90 8.73 7.35
N MET A 9 17.29 7.62 6.72
CA MET A 9 16.51 6.38 6.72
C MET A 9 16.41 5.76 8.11
N ASP A 10 17.51 5.74 8.85
CA ASP A 10 17.54 5.27 10.24
C ASP A 10 16.59 6.09 11.12
N LEU A 11 16.64 7.41 11.02
CA LEU A 11 15.72 8.30 11.74
C LEU A 11 14.25 8.09 11.32
N ALA A 12 13.98 7.89 10.03
CA ALA A 12 12.64 7.63 9.53
C ALA A 12 12.09 6.28 10.06
N LEU A 13 12.92 5.25 10.10
CA LEU A 13 12.55 3.96 10.67
C LEU A 13 12.25 4.06 12.16
N ARG A 14 13.13 4.69 12.95
CA ARG A 14 12.93 4.91 14.39
C ARG A 14 11.63 5.65 14.66
N ARG A 15 11.41 6.77 13.97
CA ARG A 15 10.18 7.57 14.09
C ARG A 15 8.95 6.75 13.76
N ARG A 16 8.98 5.98 12.67
CA ARG A 16 7.84 5.16 12.28
C ARG A 16 7.53 4.07 13.31
N LEU A 17 8.52 3.51 13.93
CA LEU A 17 8.34 2.50 14.98
C LEU A 17 7.82 3.12 16.28
N SER A 18 8.26 4.33 16.63
CA SER A 18 7.81 5.04 17.83
C SER A 18 6.44 5.68 17.72
N ASP A 19 6.01 6.09 16.50
CA ASP A 19 4.70 6.71 16.27
C ASP A 19 3.52 5.70 16.33
N ARG A 20 3.80 4.41 16.44
CA ARG A 20 2.76 3.41 16.70
C ARG A 20 2.45 3.40 18.18
N PRO A 21 1.26 2.95 18.62
CA PRO A 21 0.98 2.68 20.02
C PRO A 21 1.92 1.57 20.50
N ALA A 22 3.15 1.98 20.66
CA ALA A 22 4.31 1.14 20.70
C ALA A 22 4.52 0.53 22.09
N ALA A 23 3.98 1.16 23.12
CA ALA A 23 4.18 0.69 24.49
C ALA A 23 3.71 -0.77 24.68
N ASP A 24 2.61 -1.14 24.01
CA ASP A 24 2.09 -2.52 24.05
C ASP A 24 2.82 -3.45 23.08
N TYR A 25 3.43 -2.88 22.03
CA TYR A 25 4.05 -3.61 20.93
C TYR A 25 5.50 -3.99 21.20
N PHE A 26 6.18 -3.24 22.04
CA PHE A 26 7.59 -3.40 22.32
C PHE A 26 7.88 -3.74 23.78
N ALA A 27 6.90 -4.23 24.53
CA ALA A 27 7.17 -4.67 25.90
C ALA A 27 8.25 -5.78 26.00
N PRO A 28 8.46 -6.68 24.99
CA PRO A 28 9.73 -7.37 24.81
C PRO A 28 10.75 -6.54 24.03
N GLY A 29 10.41 -5.37 23.60
CA GLY A 29 11.00 -4.57 22.56
C GLY A 29 12.03 -3.57 22.98
N ASP A 30 12.39 -3.49 24.23
CA ASP A 30 13.61 -2.78 24.63
C ASP A 30 14.86 -3.31 23.89
N ALA A 31 14.87 -4.60 23.55
CA ALA A 31 15.95 -5.17 22.76
C ALA A 31 15.95 -4.65 21.31
N LEU A 32 14.76 -4.55 20.68
CA LEU A 32 14.63 -4.00 19.32
C LEU A 32 14.98 -2.52 19.28
N LEU A 33 14.45 -1.73 20.22
CA LEU A 33 14.79 -0.32 20.31
C LEU A 33 16.28 -0.11 20.52
N ARG A 34 16.90 -0.90 21.42
CA ARG A 34 18.37 -0.88 21.61
C ARG A 34 19.12 -1.25 20.33
N THR A 35 18.65 -2.24 19.57
CA THR A 35 19.25 -2.61 18.28
C THR A 35 19.13 -1.47 17.27
N LEU A 36 17.99 -0.80 17.22
CA LEU A 36 17.75 0.35 16.36
C LEU A 36 18.48 1.61 16.81
N GLU A 37 18.78 1.73 18.11
CA GLU A 37 19.60 2.78 18.67
C GLU A 37 21.08 2.62 18.33
N THR A 38 21.50 1.42 17.90
CA THR A 38 22.86 1.18 17.43
C THR A 38 23.14 2.03 16.19
N GLU A 39 24.19 2.82 16.24
CA GLU A 39 24.55 3.71 15.14
C GLU A 39 24.82 2.88 13.86
N GLY A 40 24.21 3.27 12.76
CA GLY A 40 24.41 2.62 11.47
C GLY A 40 23.55 1.39 11.21
N TYR A 41 22.49 1.13 11.98
CA TYR A 41 21.55 0.01 11.70
C TYR A 41 21.14 -0.07 10.24
N MET A 42 20.69 1.04 9.65
CA MET A 42 20.28 1.10 8.24
C MET A 42 21.44 0.96 7.25
N GLN A 43 22.68 1.04 7.71
CA GLN A 43 23.84 0.82 6.86
C GLN A 43 23.89 -0.60 6.31
N ARG A 44 23.34 -1.59 7.02
CA ARG A 44 23.22 -2.97 6.56
C ARG A 44 22.41 -3.09 5.26
N PHE A 45 21.44 -2.20 5.06
CA PHE A 45 20.58 -2.19 3.89
C PHE A 45 21.16 -1.39 2.72
N ALA A 46 22.25 -0.65 2.93
CA ALA A 46 22.83 0.21 1.90
C ALA A 46 23.24 -0.58 0.64
N GLY A 47 23.74 -1.81 0.82
CA GLY A 47 24.14 -2.69 -0.26
C GLY A 47 22.98 -3.17 -1.16
N LEU A 48 21.74 -3.12 -0.68
CA LEU A 48 20.59 -3.53 -1.45
C LEU A 48 20.22 -2.51 -2.55
N PHE A 49 20.66 -1.24 -2.42
CA PHE A 49 20.38 -0.19 -3.40
C PHE A 49 21.38 -0.21 -4.56
N SER A 50 21.30 -1.26 -5.38
CA SER A 50 22.19 -1.50 -6.53
C SER A 50 21.65 -1.00 -7.88
N GLY A 51 20.57 -0.20 -7.87
CA GLY A 51 19.91 0.28 -9.07
C GLY A 51 18.79 -0.64 -9.59
N ALA A 52 18.60 -1.80 -8.95
CA ALA A 52 17.45 -2.67 -9.16
C ALA A 52 16.42 -2.50 -8.04
N ARG A 53 15.21 -2.97 -8.28
CA ARG A 53 14.14 -2.97 -7.28
C ARG A 53 14.48 -3.91 -6.14
N LEU A 54 14.23 -3.46 -4.91
CA LEU A 54 14.46 -4.24 -3.71
C LEU A 54 13.54 -5.49 -3.68
N ARG A 55 14.12 -6.62 -3.35
CA ARG A 55 13.38 -7.84 -3.06
C ARG A 55 13.10 -7.93 -1.57
N CYS A 56 11.85 -8.25 -1.21
CA CYS A 56 11.45 -8.43 0.19
C CYS A 56 12.27 -9.55 0.85
N ALA A 57 12.61 -10.61 0.11
CA ALA A 57 13.43 -11.72 0.59
C ALA A 57 14.85 -11.27 1.01
N ASP A 58 15.46 -10.35 0.27
CA ASP A 58 16.79 -9.83 0.60
C ASP A 58 16.74 -8.95 1.85
N VAL A 59 15.69 -8.12 1.97
CA VAL A 59 15.43 -7.35 3.19
C VAL A 59 15.20 -8.26 4.39
N LEU A 60 14.37 -9.29 4.23
CA LEU A 60 14.12 -10.28 5.28
C LEU A 60 15.41 -10.93 5.79
N SER A 61 16.30 -11.31 4.88
CA SER A 61 17.58 -11.94 5.26
C SER A 61 18.41 -11.04 6.17
N LEU A 62 18.35 -9.72 5.98
CA LEU A 62 19.04 -8.75 6.83
C LEU A 62 18.30 -8.43 8.13
N CYS A 63 17.00 -8.72 8.21
CA CYS A 63 16.15 -8.52 9.40
C CYS A 63 16.11 -9.74 10.34
N ARG A 64 16.65 -10.89 9.93
CA ARG A 64 16.54 -12.13 10.72
C ARG A 64 16.99 -12.00 12.18
N PRO A 65 18.14 -11.37 12.50
CA PRO A 65 18.57 -11.26 13.90
C PRO A 65 17.52 -10.58 14.80
N GLU A 66 16.87 -9.54 14.30
CA GLU A 66 15.83 -8.81 15.05
C GLU A 66 14.54 -9.62 15.15
N LEU A 67 14.19 -10.32 14.08
CA LEU A 67 12.98 -11.16 14.06
C LEU A 67 13.11 -12.35 15.01
N GLU A 68 14.28 -12.94 15.13
CA GLU A 68 14.55 -14.02 16.11
C GLU A 68 14.41 -13.54 17.55
N VAL A 69 14.76 -12.28 17.83
CA VAL A 69 14.56 -11.68 19.17
C VAL A 69 13.09 -11.35 19.43
N LEU A 70 12.39 -10.82 18.42
CA LEU A 70 10.98 -10.41 18.56
C LEU A 70 9.99 -11.58 18.59
N CYS A 71 10.29 -12.62 17.85
CA CYS A 71 9.44 -13.79 17.71
C CYS A 71 10.36 -15.03 17.62
N PRO A 72 10.74 -15.62 18.75
CA PRO A 72 11.52 -16.85 18.75
C PRO A 72 10.81 -17.95 17.97
N GLY A 73 11.43 -18.47 16.93
CA GLY A 73 10.85 -19.45 16.02
C GLY A 73 10.28 -18.82 14.75
N GLU A 74 10.47 -19.49 13.63
CA GLU A 74 9.89 -19.04 12.36
C GLU A 74 8.39 -19.36 12.31
N PRO A 75 7.53 -18.48 11.73
CA PRO A 75 6.15 -18.83 11.45
C PRO A 75 6.07 -19.95 10.42
N SER A 76 5.04 -20.80 10.50
CA SER A 76 4.86 -22.00 9.68
C SER A 76 4.88 -21.72 8.17
N GLU A 77 4.38 -20.55 7.75
CA GLU A 77 4.34 -20.13 6.35
C GLU A 77 5.62 -19.38 5.90
N GLY A 78 6.59 -19.22 6.80
CA GLY A 78 7.73 -18.34 6.57
C GLY A 78 7.38 -16.86 6.73
N TRP A 79 8.39 -16.04 6.94
CA TRP A 79 8.21 -14.63 7.33
C TRP A 79 7.52 -13.75 6.28
N LEU A 80 7.78 -13.95 4.99
CA LEU A 80 7.17 -13.12 3.95
C LEU A 80 5.66 -13.41 3.83
N ALA A 81 5.29 -14.68 3.82
CA ALA A 81 3.89 -15.10 3.78
C ALA A 81 3.15 -14.66 5.06
N TYR A 82 3.80 -14.78 6.22
CA TYR A 82 3.25 -14.33 7.49
C TYR A 82 3.01 -12.82 7.51
N ALA A 83 3.99 -12.01 7.07
CA ALA A 83 3.85 -10.55 6.99
C ALA A 83 2.79 -10.13 5.95
N TYR A 84 2.70 -10.85 4.83
CA TYR A 84 1.67 -10.66 3.82
C TYR A 84 0.28 -10.93 4.39
N ASP A 85 0.08 -12.07 5.08
CA ASP A 85 -1.20 -12.40 5.69
C ASP A 85 -1.56 -11.43 6.81
N TYR A 86 -0.58 -11.02 7.64
CA TYR A 86 -0.80 -9.98 8.65
C TYR A 86 -1.30 -8.66 8.04
N ALA A 87 -0.67 -8.18 6.97
CA ALA A 87 -1.10 -6.96 6.30
C ALA A 87 -2.52 -7.10 5.69
N ARG A 88 -2.85 -8.26 5.11
CA ARG A 88 -4.22 -8.57 4.66
C ARG A 88 -5.24 -8.47 5.79
N ARG A 89 -4.91 -8.97 6.97
CA ARG A 89 -5.77 -8.94 8.15
C ARG A 89 -6.00 -7.53 8.68
N LEU A 90 -5.02 -6.63 8.54
CA LEU A 90 -5.24 -5.21 8.84
C LEU A 90 -6.30 -4.57 7.93
N LEU A 91 -6.39 -5.00 6.67
CA LEU A 91 -7.42 -4.52 5.75
C LEU A 91 -8.80 -5.10 6.07
N TYR A 92 -8.88 -6.36 6.45
CA TYR A 92 -10.13 -7.11 6.64
C TYR A 92 -10.15 -7.91 7.95
N PRO A 93 -10.05 -7.25 9.13
CA PRO A 93 -9.92 -7.92 10.42
C PRO A 93 -11.11 -8.84 10.73
N GLU A 94 -12.31 -8.49 10.31
CA GLU A 94 -13.52 -9.28 10.53
C GLU A 94 -13.57 -10.59 9.75
N LYS A 95 -12.76 -10.70 8.70
CA LYS A 95 -12.69 -11.92 7.88
C LYS A 95 -11.75 -12.97 8.44
N THR A 96 -10.81 -12.54 9.24
CA THR A 96 -9.68 -13.36 9.68
C THR A 96 -9.70 -13.64 11.19
N GLY A 97 -10.62 -13.00 11.91
CA GLY A 97 -10.72 -13.09 13.37
C GLY A 97 -9.85 -12.07 14.10
N ALA A 98 -10.03 -12.01 15.42
CA ALA A 98 -9.24 -11.11 16.27
C ALA A 98 -7.75 -11.40 16.11
N GLU A 99 -6.99 -10.35 15.80
CA GLU A 99 -5.57 -10.47 15.57
C GLU A 99 -4.78 -10.51 16.85
N PRO A 100 -4.04 -11.56 17.10
CA PRO A 100 -2.93 -11.43 18.00
C PRO A 100 -1.93 -10.47 17.38
N PHE A 101 -1.48 -9.55 18.19
CA PHE A 101 -0.41 -8.66 17.82
C PHE A 101 0.83 -9.45 17.34
N ALA A 102 1.39 -9.05 16.19
CA ALA A 102 2.52 -9.70 15.54
C ALA A 102 3.73 -8.75 15.44
N PRO A 103 4.53 -8.60 16.50
CA PRO A 103 5.63 -7.62 16.54
C PRO A 103 6.64 -7.81 15.41
N GLY A 104 6.99 -9.03 15.05
CA GLY A 104 7.89 -9.33 13.94
C GLY A 104 7.33 -8.89 12.58
N ALA A 105 6.03 -9.13 12.32
CA ALA A 105 5.40 -8.66 11.08
C ALA A 105 5.38 -7.13 11.01
N VAL A 106 5.02 -6.46 12.10
CA VAL A 106 5.02 -4.98 12.18
C VAL A 106 6.42 -4.43 11.96
N PHE A 107 7.44 -5.05 12.56
CA PHE A 107 8.83 -4.66 12.37
C PHE A 107 9.25 -4.80 10.90
N LEU A 108 9.08 -5.99 10.30
CA LEU A 108 9.45 -6.24 8.92
C LEU A 108 8.74 -5.28 7.95
N LEU A 109 7.42 -5.10 8.09
CA LEU A 109 6.64 -4.18 7.27
C LEU A 109 7.08 -2.73 7.42
N SER A 110 7.47 -2.32 8.63
CA SER A 110 7.99 -0.96 8.88
C SER A 110 9.35 -0.74 8.24
N VAL A 111 10.24 -1.73 8.29
CA VAL A 111 11.53 -1.70 7.56
C VAL A 111 11.28 -1.61 6.06
N LEU A 112 10.46 -2.48 5.50
CA LEU A 112 10.08 -2.45 4.08
C LEU A 112 9.54 -1.09 3.67
N GLN A 113 8.65 -0.48 4.46
CA GLN A 113 8.08 0.83 4.15
C GLN A 113 9.15 1.93 4.05
N VAL A 114 10.11 1.96 4.97
CA VAL A 114 11.21 2.93 4.93
C VAL A 114 12.12 2.70 3.72
N LEU A 115 12.42 1.42 3.43
CA LEU A 115 13.29 1.07 2.31
C LEU A 115 12.63 1.34 0.96
N PHE A 116 11.34 1.04 0.79
CA PHE A 116 10.61 1.33 -0.45
C PHE A 116 10.44 2.83 -0.70
N ALA A 117 10.27 3.62 0.36
CA ALA A 117 10.29 5.08 0.23
C ALA A 117 11.66 5.59 -0.27
N ALA A 118 12.75 5.03 0.25
CA ALA A 118 14.10 5.36 -0.21
C ALA A 118 14.36 4.86 -1.64
N GLU A 119 13.89 3.67 -2.00
CA GLU A 119 13.95 3.12 -3.35
C GLU A 119 13.26 4.06 -4.35
N ALA A 120 12.04 4.52 -4.04
CA ALA A 120 11.27 5.43 -4.90
C ALA A 120 11.99 6.76 -5.18
N GLU A 121 12.84 7.22 -4.26
CA GLU A 121 13.66 8.42 -4.49
C GLU A 121 14.95 8.15 -5.29
N LEU A 122 15.41 6.91 -5.32
CA LEU A 122 16.67 6.51 -5.96
C LEU A 122 16.48 5.98 -7.39
N LEU A 123 15.33 5.36 -7.66
CA LEU A 123 15.03 4.79 -8.98
C LEU A 123 14.21 5.75 -9.82
N PRO A 124 14.31 5.68 -11.14
CA PRO A 124 13.42 6.41 -12.05
C PRO A 124 11.96 6.06 -11.77
N HIS A 125 11.10 7.04 -12.01
CA HIS A 125 9.65 6.83 -11.94
C HIS A 125 9.23 5.73 -12.92
N ASP A 126 8.39 4.81 -12.43
CA ASP A 126 7.87 3.69 -13.19
C ASP A 126 6.38 3.50 -12.83
N PRO A 127 5.46 3.74 -13.80
CA PRO A 127 4.01 3.64 -13.55
C PRO A 127 3.52 2.26 -13.10
N ALA A 128 4.30 1.20 -13.32
CA ALA A 128 3.94 -0.14 -12.83
C ALA A 128 4.27 -0.35 -11.34
N TRP A 129 5.01 0.57 -10.73
CA TRP A 129 5.52 0.40 -9.35
C TRP A 129 5.22 1.59 -8.44
N THR A 130 4.88 2.73 -9.01
CA THR A 130 4.77 3.98 -8.25
C THR A 130 3.36 4.56 -8.35
N PHE A 131 2.93 5.21 -7.28
CA PHE A 131 1.67 5.94 -7.21
C PHE A 131 1.98 7.44 -7.16
N ASP A 132 1.52 8.16 -8.18
CA ASP A 132 1.62 9.63 -8.24
C ASP A 132 0.51 10.26 -7.40
N PHE A 133 0.56 10.05 -6.09
CA PHE A 133 -0.38 10.67 -5.19
C PHE A 133 -0.30 12.19 -5.25
N LEU A 134 -1.46 12.82 -5.09
CA LEU A 134 -1.60 14.26 -5.24
C LEU A 134 -0.89 15.02 -4.13
N THR A 135 -0.34 16.17 -4.49
CA THR A 135 0.21 17.16 -3.56
C THR A 135 -0.90 17.94 -2.87
N ASP A 136 -0.58 18.65 -1.79
CA ASP A 136 -1.55 19.51 -1.07
C ASP A 136 -2.10 20.61 -1.99
N ASP A 137 -1.29 21.15 -2.91
CA ASP A 137 -1.72 22.14 -3.89
C ASP A 137 -2.76 21.57 -4.88
N GLU A 138 -2.60 20.32 -5.31
CA GLU A 138 -3.56 19.65 -6.19
C GLU A 138 -4.87 19.32 -5.48
N LEU A 139 -4.86 19.18 -4.16
CA LEU A 139 -6.03 18.92 -3.33
C LEU A 139 -6.84 20.19 -3.04
N ALA A 140 -6.27 21.37 -3.25
CA ALA A 140 -6.96 22.63 -2.98
C ALA A 140 -8.24 22.74 -3.79
N GLY A 141 -9.37 22.93 -3.08
CA GLY A 141 -10.70 23.04 -3.68
C GLY A 141 -11.36 21.71 -4.08
N SER A 142 -10.72 20.56 -3.88
CA SER A 142 -11.36 19.26 -4.11
C SER A 142 -12.38 18.96 -3.00
N PRO A 143 -13.66 18.64 -3.33
CA PRO A 143 -14.65 18.20 -2.34
C PRO A 143 -14.22 16.91 -1.62
N SER A 144 -13.51 16.01 -2.30
CA SER A 144 -13.04 14.72 -1.75
C SER A 144 -11.71 14.81 -1.02
N ALA A 145 -11.09 15.99 -0.89
CA ALA A 145 -9.80 16.15 -0.22
C ALA A 145 -9.75 15.54 1.20
N PRO A 146 -10.77 15.70 2.09
CA PRO A 146 -10.75 15.09 3.41
C PRO A 146 -10.74 13.56 3.38
N SER A 147 -11.55 12.95 2.51
CA SER A 147 -11.58 11.50 2.29
C SER A 147 -10.25 10.99 1.73
N TYR A 148 -9.70 11.71 0.76
CA TYR A 148 -8.43 11.36 0.13
C TYR A 148 -7.25 11.42 1.11
N GLN A 149 -7.15 12.46 1.92
CA GLN A 149 -6.13 12.52 2.98
C GLN A 149 -6.29 11.40 4.01
N ARG A 150 -7.54 11.02 4.33
CA ARG A 150 -7.81 9.85 5.17
C ARG A 150 -7.34 8.57 4.49
N PHE A 151 -7.61 8.42 3.19
CA PHE A 151 -7.14 7.30 2.38
C PHE A 151 -5.62 7.17 2.45
N LEU A 152 -4.87 8.25 2.21
CA LEU A 152 -3.40 8.24 2.27
C LEU A 152 -2.85 7.88 3.65
N ARG A 153 -3.50 8.34 4.73
CA ARG A 153 -3.12 7.93 6.09
C ARG A 153 -3.31 6.44 6.31
N LEU A 154 -4.44 5.89 5.87
CA LEU A 154 -4.75 4.47 6.02
C LEU A 154 -3.88 3.60 5.11
N TRP A 155 -3.62 4.05 3.89
CA TRP A 155 -2.69 3.41 2.96
C TRP A 155 -1.33 3.13 3.60
N ARG A 156 -0.80 4.13 4.31
CA ARG A 156 0.48 4.00 5.03
C ARG A 156 0.35 3.16 6.30
N ARG A 157 -0.71 3.41 7.08
CA ARG A 157 -0.91 2.76 8.37
C ARG A 157 -1.16 1.26 8.24
N GLU A 158 -1.90 0.85 7.23
CA GLU A 158 -2.28 -0.54 6.97
C GLU A 158 -1.32 -1.25 6.01
N PHE A 159 -0.19 -0.62 5.68
CA PHE A 159 0.86 -1.19 4.83
C PHE A 159 0.37 -1.68 3.46
N VAL A 160 -0.51 -0.92 2.82
CA VAL A 160 -1.15 -1.35 1.56
C VAL A 160 -0.12 -1.55 0.44
N TYR A 161 0.84 -0.63 0.31
CA TYR A 161 1.89 -0.75 -0.71
C TYR A 161 2.82 -1.94 -0.42
N GLU A 162 3.21 -2.12 0.84
CA GLU A 162 4.07 -3.21 1.28
C GLU A 162 3.39 -4.57 1.09
N LEU A 163 2.08 -4.64 1.35
CA LEU A 163 1.26 -5.82 1.05
C LEU A 163 1.33 -6.20 -0.42
N MET A 164 1.17 -5.23 -1.32
CA MET A 164 1.24 -5.48 -2.76
C MET A 164 2.64 -5.89 -3.20
N ARG A 165 3.69 -5.29 -2.63
CA ARG A 165 5.09 -5.67 -2.89
C ARG A 165 5.39 -7.10 -2.42
N LEU A 166 4.96 -7.47 -1.22
CA LEU A 166 5.06 -8.85 -0.72
C LEU A 166 4.28 -9.81 -1.62
N GLY A 167 3.10 -9.39 -2.07
CA GLY A 167 2.26 -10.19 -2.97
C GLY A 167 2.98 -10.64 -4.24
N LEU A 168 3.89 -9.84 -4.79
CA LEU A 168 4.69 -10.22 -5.95
C LEU A 168 5.66 -11.39 -5.69
N GLU A 169 6.04 -11.62 -4.44
CA GLU A 169 7.00 -12.66 -4.04
C GLU A 169 6.32 -13.90 -3.42
N VAL A 170 5.11 -13.76 -2.89
CA VAL A 170 4.42 -14.85 -2.15
C VAL A 170 3.16 -15.35 -2.87
N THR A 171 2.72 -14.68 -3.92
CA THR A 171 1.55 -15.10 -4.71
C THR A 171 1.87 -15.08 -6.22
N PRO A 172 1.10 -15.79 -7.05
CA PRO A 172 1.26 -15.70 -8.51
C PRO A 172 0.64 -14.42 -9.12
N TYR A 173 0.06 -13.53 -8.30
CA TYR A 173 -0.69 -12.38 -8.80
C TYR A 173 0.16 -11.11 -8.84
N ARG A 174 0.03 -10.35 -9.93
CA ARG A 174 0.74 -9.07 -10.16
C ARG A 174 -0.15 -7.86 -9.82
N THR A 175 -0.80 -7.89 -8.68
CA THR A 175 -1.80 -6.89 -8.28
C THR A 175 -1.20 -5.47 -8.19
N LEU A 176 0.04 -5.32 -7.73
CA LEU A 176 0.70 -4.02 -7.66
C LEU A 176 0.80 -3.35 -9.03
N GLU A 177 1.30 -4.06 -10.02
CA GLU A 177 1.54 -3.51 -11.36
C GLU A 177 0.22 -3.10 -12.02
N HIS A 178 -0.82 -3.91 -11.82
CA HIS A 178 -2.15 -3.58 -12.30
C HIS A 178 -2.69 -2.32 -11.64
N ILE A 179 -2.75 -2.27 -10.30
CA ILE A 179 -3.31 -1.12 -9.58
C ILE A 179 -2.51 0.16 -9.85
N ALA A 180 -1.18 0.09 -9.87
CA ALA A 180 -0.33 1.24 -10.16
C ALA A 180 -0.51 1.74 -11.59
N GLY A 181 -0.59 0.84 -12.57
CA GLY A 181 -0.87 1.19 -13.97
C GLY A 181 -2.24 1.86 -14.14
N VAL A 182 -3.29 1.32 -13.52
CA VAL A 182 -4.64 1.92 -13.52
C VAL A 182 -4.62 3.32 -12.88
N HIS A 183 -3.98 3.45 -11.74
CA HIS A 183 -3.83 4.74 -11.07
C HIS A 183 -3.13 5.77 -11.96
N HIS A 184 -2.01 5.39 -12.58
CA HIS A 184 -1.26 6.28 -13.47
C HIS A 184 -2.12 6.79 -14.65
N ILE A 185 -2.82 5.89 -15.34
CA ILE A 185 -3.67 6.25 -16.49
C ILE A 185 -4.83 7.14 -16.03
N ALA A 186 -5.53 6.75 -14.97
CA ALA A 186 -6.69 7.49 -14.48
C ALA A 186 -6.34 8.90 -14.02
N VAL A 187 -5.27 9.06 -13.22
CA VAL A 187 -4.84 10.36 -12.70
C VAL A 187 -4.31 11.25 -13.83
N THR A 188 -3.54 10.69 -14.77
CA THR A 188 -3.04 11.44 -15.93
C THR A 188 -4.20 11.98 -16.77
N ALA A 189 -5.19 11.15 -17.06
CA ALA A 189 -6.37 11.57 -17.82
C ALA A 189 -7.21 12.60 -17.05
N ALA A 190 -7.41 12.41 -15.74
CA ALA A 190 -8.14 13.36 -14.90
C ALA A 190 -7.46 14.74 -14.86
N ARG A 191 -6.13 14.76 -14.70
CA ARG A 191 -5.35 16.02 -14.75
C ARG A 191 -5.48 16.72 -16.12
N ALA A 192 -5.46 15.97 -17.21
CA ALA A 192 -5.62 16.51 -18.57
C ALA A 192 -7.02 17.10 -18.77
N LEU A 193 -8.07 16.38 -18.37
CA LEU A 193 -9.47 16.87 -18.46
C LEU A 193 -9.67 18.14 -17.62
N ARG A 194 -9.20 18.16 -16.37
CA ARG A 194 -9.26 19.35 -15.51
C ARG A 194 -8.57 20.55 -16.17
N LYS A 195 -7.38 20.33 -16.77
CA LYS A 195 -6.68 21.40 -17.51
C LYS A 195 -7.45 21.90 -18.73
N SER A 196 -8.27 21.05 -19.34
CA SER A 196 -9.15 21.42 -20.47
C SER A 196 -10.49 22.02 -20.03
N GLY A 197 -10.68 22.30 -18.74
CA GLY A 197 -11.88 22.94 -18.20
C GLY A 197 -13.03 21.98 -17.88
N VAL A 198 -12.83 20.67 -17.97
CA VAL A 198 -13.82 19.69 -17.54
C VAL A 198 -13.84 19.61 -16.02
N ALA A 199 -15.03 19.68 -15.43
CA ALA A 199 -15.20 19.51 -13.99
C ALA A 199 -14.92 18.05 -13.63
N VAL A 200 -13.80 17.81 -12.94
CA VAL A 200 -13.39 16.48 -12.46
C VAL A 200 -12.67 16.61 -11.12
N ASP A 201 -13.06 15.78 -10.16
CA ASP A 201 -12.37 15.68 -8.87
C ASP A 201 -11.19 14.69 -8.97
N VAL A 202 -9.99 15.21 -9.17
CA VAL A 202 -8.78 14.38 -9.32
C VAL A 202 -8.45 13.61 -8.04
N ALA A 203 -8.80 14.12 -6.85
CA ALA A 203 -8.61 13.41 -5.60
C ALA A 203 -9.50 12.17 -5.51
N LEU A 204 -10.76 12.30 -5.96
CA LEU A 204 -11.69 11.20 -6.04
C LEU A 204 -11.19 10.11 -7.00
N VAL A 205 -10.73 10.52 -8.21
CA VAL A 205 -10.14 9.59 -9.20
C VAL A 205 -8.91 8.89 -8.64
N SER A 206 -7.98 9.63 -8.04
CA SER A 206 -6.74 9.07 -7.51
C SER A 206 -6.98 8.06 -6.39
N GLY A 207 -7.82 8.40 -5.41
CA GLY A 207 -8.16 7.50 -4.31
C GLY A 207 -8.90 6.25 -4.78
N ALA A 208 -9.86 6.42 -5.71
CA ALA A 208 -10.61 5.31 -6.26
C ALA A 208 -9.71 4.38 -7.10
N ALA A 209 -8.87 4.93 -7.98
CA ALA A 209 -7.98 4.13 -8.81
C ALA A 209 -6.91 3.37 -8.01
N ALA A 210 -6.35 3.99 -6.96
CA ALA A 210 -5.41 3.30 -6.08
C ALA A 210 -6.07 2.21 -5.23
N GLY A 211 -7.37 2.31 -4.96
CA GLY A 211 -8.08 1.40 -4.06
C GLY A 211 -9.07 0.45 -4.71
N HIS A 212 -9.28 0.50 -6.05
CA HIS A 212 -10.38 -0.22 -6.72
C HIS A 212 -10.34 -1.75 -6.51
N ASP A 213 -9.16 -2.30 -6.42
CA ASP A 213 -8.91 -3.74 -6.30
C ASP A 213 -8.52 -4.20 -4.88
N LEU A 214 -8.59 -3.34 -3.87
CA LEU A 214 -8.27 -3.72 -2.49
C LEU A 214 -9.13 -4.87 -1.98
N GLY A 215 -10.34 -5.03 -2.52
CA GLY A 215 -11.22 -6.14 -2.21
C GLY A 215 -10.67 -7.51 -2.57
N LYS A 216 -9.72 -7.61 -3.49
CA LYS A 216 -9.04 -8.87 -3.83
C LYS A 216 -8.31 -9.46 -2.62
N PHE A 217 -7.73 -8.61 -1.78
CA PHE A 217 -7.07 -9.03 -0.55
C PHE A 217 -8.04 -9.51 0.55
N GLY A 218 -9.33 -9.18 0.45
CA GLY A 218 -10.39 -9.65 1.33
C GLY A 218 -11.00 -11.00 0.92
N CYS A 219 -10.78 -11.44 -0.31
CA CYS A 219 -11.32 -12.71 -0.79
C CYS A 219 -10.62 -13.91 -0.12
N ARG A 220 -11.41 -14.92 0.28
CA ARG A 220 -10.90 -16.18 0.83
C ARG A 220 -10.57 -17.18 -0.29
N PRO A 221 -9.72 -18.18 -0.03
CA PRO A 221 -9.53 -19.30 -0.94
C PRO A 221 -10.90 -19.95 -1.29
N GLY A 222 -11.14 -20.17 -2.59
CA GLY A 222 -12.39 -20.73 -3.10
C GLY A 222 -13.53 -19.74 -3.31
N GLU A 223 -13.43 -18.50 -2.86
CA GLU A 223 -14.38 -17.45 -3.19
C GLU A 223 -14.23 -16.99 -4.66
N ARG A 224 -15.36 -16.54 -5.25
CA ARG A 224 -15.37 -16.01 -6.61
C ARG A 224 -14.83 -14.58 -6.65
N VAL A 225 -13.51 -14.41 -6.68
CA VAL A 225 -12.82 -13.12 -6.68
C VAL A 225 -13.39 -12.13 -7.69
N PRO A 226 -13.70 -12.51 -8.97
CA PRO A 226 -14.23 -11.55 -9.95
C PRO A 226 -15.55 -10.86 -9.55
N TYR A 227 -16.29 -11.46 -8.60
CA TYR A 227 -17.58 -10.93 -8.15
C TYR A 227 -17.51 -10.33 -6.74
N LEU A 228 -16.73 -10.92 -5.85
CA LEU A 228 -16.73 -10.54 -4.44
C LEU A 228 -15.78 -9.41 -4.12
N HIS A 229 -14.74 -9.17 -4.94
CA HIS A 229 -13.79 -8.10 -4.64
C HIS A 229 -14.44 -6.70 -4.66
N TYR A 230 -15.49 -6.47 -5.47
CA TYR A 230 -16.24 -5.20 -5.46
C TYR A 230 -16.91 -4.96 -4.10
N PHE A 231 -17.57 -6.00 -3.60
CA PHE A 231 -18.23 -5.93 -2.31
C PHE A 231 -17.21 -5.64 -1.20
N TYR A 232 -16.07 -6.31 -1.22
CA TYR A 232 -15.02 -6.08 -0.20
C TYR A 232 -14.34 -4.74 -0.38
N THR A 233 -14.16 -4.26 -1.59
CA THR A 233 -13.68 -2.90 -1.87
C THR A 233 -14.62 -1.87 -1.25
N ASP A 234 -15.92 -1.92 -1.55
CA ASP A 234 -16.92 -1.02 -0.97
C ASP A 234 -16.94 -1.10 0.57
N GLN A 235 -16.91 -2.32 1.12
CA GLN A 235 -16.89 -2.54 2.56
C GLN A 235 -15.66 -1.91 3.23
N TRP A 236 -14.48 -2.01 2.62
CA TRP A 236 -13.26 -1.42 3.14
C TRP A 236 -13.37 0.10 3.25
N PHE A 237 -13.88 0.76 2.21
CA PHE A 237 -14.06 2.21 2.19
C PHE A 237 -15.16 2.69 3.14
N ARG A 238 -16.33 2.03 3.15
CA ARG A 238 -17.45 2.40 4.04
C ARG A 238 -17.08 2.33 5.52
N ARG A 239 -16.42 1.28 5.94
CA ARG A 239 -15.98 1.13 7.34
C ARG A 239 -15.00 2.22 7.76
N ARG A 240 -14.27 2.76 6.83
CA ARG A 240 -13.30 3.83 7.07
C ARG A 240 -13.84 5.22 6.76
N ARG A 241 -15.16 5.33 6.54
CA ARG A 241 -15.87 6.60 6.27
C ARG A 241 -15.31 7.36 5.07
N MET A 242 -15.10 6.66 3.97
CA MET A 242 -14.66 7.20 2.67
C MET A 242 -15.63 6.70 1.58
N THR A 243 -16.93 6.97 1.78
CA THR A 243 -18.00 6.43 0.92
C THR A 243 -18.00 7.02 -0.49
N ASP A 244 -17.55 8.25 -0.64
CA ASP A 244 -17.35 8.93 -1.91
C ASP A 244 -16.31 8.19 -2.80
N ILE A 245 -15.11 7.98 -2.29
CA ILE A 245 -14.06 7.21 -2.98
C ILE A 245 -14.51 5.76 -3.20
N GLY A 246 -15.10 5.14 -2.17
CA GLY A 246 -15.55 3.75 -2.22
C GLY A 246 -16.62 3.50 -3.27
N HIS A 247 -17.53 4.45 -3.47
CA HIS A 247 -18.56 4.35 -4.50
C HIS A 247 -17.95 4.27 -5.92
N VAL A 248 -16.99 5.14 -6.23
CA VAL A 248 -16.30 5.12 -7.53
C VAL A 248 -15.46 3.85 -7.65
N ALA A 249 -14.69 3.51 -6.60
CA ALA A 249 -13.83 2.33 -6.60
C ALA A 249 -14.60 1.03 -6.82
N ALA A 250 -15.76 0.85 -6.16
CA ALA A 250 -16.58 -0.36 -6.30
C ALA A 250 -17.24 -0.50 -7.68
N ASN A 251 -17.44 0.60 -8.38
CA ASN A 251 -18.14 0.60 -9.68
C ASN A 251 -17.24 0.42 -10.90
N HIS A 252 -15.94 0.12 -10.72
CA HIS A 252 -14.96 0.10 -11.80
C HIS A 252 -15.18 -0.98 -12.87
N SER A 253 -16.03 -1.97 -12.63
CA SER A 253 -16.35 -3.04 -13.60
C SER A 253 -17.86 -3.28 -13.76
N VAL A 254 -18.70 -2.35 -13.37
CA VAL A 254 -20.16 -2.50 -13.54
C VAL A 254 -20.53 -2.06 -14.94
N TRP A 255 -20.47 -2.96 -15.87
CA TRP A 255 -20.76 -2.74 -17.28
C TRP A 255 -22.26 -2.57 -17.59
N ASP A 256 -23.12 -2.95 -16.64
CA ASP A 256 -24.57 -2.97 -16.80
C ASP A 256 -25.21 -1.61 -16.46
N LEU A 257 -24.44 -0.65 -15.93
CA LEU A 257 -24.94 0.69 -15.65
C LEU A 257 -24.96 1.51 -16.93
N GLU A 258 -26.07 2.19 -17.14
CA GLU A 258 -26.17 3.15 -18.23
C GLU A 258 -25.10 4.25 -18.05
N PRO A 259 -24.27 4.51 -19.07
CA PRO A 259 -23.17 5.48 -18.97
C PRO A 259 -23.60 6.87 -18.52
N ASP A 260 -24.84 7.26 -18.82
CA ASP A 260 -25.43 8.57 -18.46
C ASP A 260 -25.56 8.80 -16.95
N TYR A 261 -25.53 7.74 -16.16
CA TYR A 261 -25.58 7.80 -14.69
C TYR A 261 -24.21 7.69 -14.01
N LEU A 262 -23.14 7.48 -14.79
CA LEU A 262 -21.79 7.41 -14.26
C LEU A 262 -21.15 8.80 -14.22
N SER A 263 -20.46 9.10 -13.12
CA SER A 263 -19.64 10.31 -13.04
C SER A 263 -18.43 10.24 -13.98
N VAL A 264 -17.87 11.38 -14.32
CA VAL A 264 -16.61 11.43 -15.10
C VAL A 264 -15.50 10.65 -14.41
N GLU A 265 -15.43 10.69 -13.08
CA GLU A 265 -14.46 9.98 -12.28
C GLU A 265 -14.61 8.46 -12.40
N ALA A 266 -15.87 7.96 -12.38
CA ALA A 266 -16.15 6.54 -12.57
C ALA A 266 -15.78 6.08 -13.99
N LEU A 267 -16.14 6.86 -15.01
CA LEU A 267 -15.78 6.56 -16.40
C LEU A 267 -14.27 6.54 -16.62
N LEU A 268 -13.52 7.46 -16.00
CA LEU A 268 -12.06 7.47 -16.05
C LEU A 268 -11.45 6.22 -15.43
N LEU A 269 -11.98 5.78 -14.29
CA LEU A 269 -11.51 4.56 -13.63
C LEU A 269 -11.80 3.32 -14.48
N ILE A 270 -13.03 3.17 -14.99
CA ILE A 270 -13.44 2.06 -15.87
C ILE A 270 -12.53 2.03 -17.12
N TYR A 271 -12.31 3.17 -17.75
CA TYR A 271 -11.41 3.28 -18.92
C TYR A 271 -9.98 2.83 -18.58
N ALA A 272 -9.44 3.32 -17.46
CA ALA A 272 -8.07 3.01 -17.05
C ALA A 272 -7.91 1.51 -16.72
N ASP A 273 -8.85 0.92 -15.97
CA ASP A 273 -8.86 -0.51 -15.65
C ASP A 273 -8.92 -1.37 -16.91
N PHE A 274 -9.77 -1.01 -17.86
CA PHE A 274 -9.86 -1.72 -19.14
C PHE A 274 -8.56 -1.63 -19.94
N ARG A 275 -7.90 -0.47 -19.97
CA ARG A 275 -6.64 -0.27 -20.72
C ARG A 275 -5.50 -1.10 -20.15
N VAL A 276 -5.38 -1.21 -18.84
CA VAL A 276 -4.31 -1.99 -18.20
C VAL A 276 -4.54 -3.49 -18.39
N LYS A 277 -5.78 -3.97 -18.37
CA LYS A 277 -6.11 -5.40 -18.64
C LYS A 277 -5.71 -5.89 -20.04
N GLN A 278 -5.61 -4.98 -21.00
CA GLN A 278 -5.22 -5.33 -22.38
C GLN A 278 -3.70 -5.50 -22.58
N LEU A 279 -2.89 -5.21 -21.56
CA LEU A 279 -1.43 -5.32 -21.61
C LEU A 279 -0.90 -6.66 -21.05
N HIS A 280 -1.80 -7.56 -20.68
CA HIS A 280 -1.56 -8.94 -20.24
C HIS A 280 -2.21 -9.92 -21.24
#